data_f6e9de3c636fc78574309d3495c16e5f
#
_entry.id   f6e9de3c636fc78574309d3495c16e5f
#
_cell.length_a   1.000
_cell.length_b   1.000
_cell.length_c   1.000
_cell.angle_alpha   90.00
_cell.angle_beta   90.00
_cell.angle_gamma   90.00
#
_symmetry.space_group_name_H-M   'P 1'
#
loop_
_entity.id
_entity.type
_entity.pdbx_description
1 polymer ?
#
loop_
_entity_poly.entity_id
_entity_poly.type
_entity_poly.pdbx_seq_one_letter_code
_entity_poly.pdbx_strand_id
1 'polypeptide(L)'
;MSDQLNRRLAFLGILIVGLFAALFTRAWYLQVLTTEELADKALLNHVEVVITQPTRGRILDRHGVVLADNVRNGVVTVDQSRYAPGQKESVLGKLSDLLDIPVSTFEARLQDLQSHPLAAKVVATGLDEYGMLRVSEASLPGVEAKWVMSRVYPQREIGSHVIGYVGAMSESQTSRLLEKGYLPSERVGKSGIEQIFESDLHGEPGRTELEVDSTGRVHQILTQTAPKPGADIHLTIDADLQAAAESYLRQGLIAARKTVSDDSGFFFPAIGGAAVVMDLRNGDVLAMASHPTYNPNW
;
A
#
# COMPACT_ATOMS: atom_id res chain seq x y z
N MET A 1 -21.92 -56.14 -58.26
CA MET A 1 -20.82 -55.41 -57.60
C MET A 1 -21.04 -53.90 -57.58
N SER A 2 -21.73 -53.31 -58.50
CA SER A 2 -22.02 -51.86 -58.60
C SER A 2 -22.96 -51.32 -57.54
N ASP A 3 -23.98 -52.04 -57.12
CA ASP A 3 -24.98 -51.55 -56.12
C ASP A 3 -24.45 -51.40 -54.68
N GLN A 4 -23.52 -52.25 -54.29
CA GLN A 4 -22.86 -52.14 -52.96
C GLN A 4 -21.90 -50.95 -52.92
N LEU A 5 -21.23 -50.65 -54.04
CA LEU A 5 -20.33 -49.52 -54.12
C LEU A 5 -21.13 -48.18 -54.03
N ASN A 6 -22.24 -48.13 -54.81
CA ASN A 6 -23.12 -46.95 -54.79
C ASN A 6 -23.77 -46.67 -53.41
N ARG A 7 -24.15 -47.72 -52.68
CA ARG A 7 -24.65 -47.55 -51.28
C ARG A 7 -23.59 -47.07 -50.31
N ARG A 8 -22.34 -47.53 -50.47
CA ARG A 8 -21.21 -47.06 -49.64
C ARG A 8 -20.86 -45.62 -49.94
N LEU A 9 -20.86 -45.24 -51.25
CA LEU A 9 -20.63 -43.85 -51.65
C LEU A 9 -21.78 -42.92 -51.19
N ALA A 10 -23.02 -43.36 -51.27
CA ALA A 10 -24.17 -42.62 -50.76
C ALA A 10 -24.09 -42.42 -49.24
N PHE A 11 -23.71 -43.47 -48.48
CA PHE A 11 -23.50 -43.36 -47.04
C PHE A 11 -22.38 -42.39 -46.68
N LEU A 12 -21.25 -42.48 -47.41
CA LEU A 12 -20.13 -41.56 -47.21
C LEU A 12 -20.54 -40.11 -47.54
N GLY A 13 -21.29 -39.90 -48.59
CA GLY A 13 -21.84 -38.57 -48.95
C GLY A 13 -22.75 -38.00 -47.88
N ILE A 14 -23.67 -38.79 -47.33
CA ILE A 14 -24.54 -38.38 -46.23
C ILE A 14 -23.72 -38.04 -44.98
N LEU A 15 -22.70 -38.83 -44.68
CA LEU A 15 -21.83 -38.59 -43.51
C LEU A 15 -21.06 -37.24 -43.67
N ILE A 16 -20.51 -36.99 -44.86
CA ILE A 16 -19.81 -35.74 -45.17
C ILE A 16 -20.75 -34.53 -45.05
N VAL A 17 -21.93 -34.61 -45.66
CA VAL A 17 -22.94 -33.56 -45.60
C VAL A 17 -23.37 -33.31 -44.16
N GLY A 18 -23.58 -34.35 -43.33
CA GLY A 18 -23.91 -34.25 -41.94
C GLY A 18 -22.80 -33.55 -41.12
N LEU A 19 -21.54 -33.86 -41.42
CA LEU A 19 -20.39 -33.26 -40.76
C LEU A 19 -20.26 -31.77 -41.12
N PHE A 20 -20.45 -31.41 -42.38
CA PHE A 20 -20.48 -30.02 -42.84
C PHE A 20 -21.67 -29.24 -42.22
N ALA A 21 -22.84 -29.85 -42.15
CA ALA A 21 -24.01 -29.25 -41.52
C ALA A 21 -23.77 -28.97 -40.02
N ALA A 22 -23.15 -29.92 -39.31
CA ALA A 22 -22.77 -29.72 -37.92
C ALA A 22 -21.73 -28.59 -37.73
N LEU A 23 -20.72 -28.53 -38.58
CA LEU A 23 -19.73 -27.45 -38.60
C LEU A 23 -20.36 -26.08 -38.89
N PHE A 24 -21.24 -26.05 -39.91
CA PHE A 24 -21.94 -24.83 -40.27
C PHE A 24 -22.86 -24.33 -39.12
N THR A 25 -23.62 -25.24 -38.52
CA THR A 25 -24.46 -24.92 -37.37
C THR A 25 -23.61 -24.40 -36.17
N ARG A 26 -22.47 -25.01 -35.91
CA ARG A 26 -21.54 -24.57 -34.88
C ARG A 26 -20.95 -23.18 -35.19
N ALA A 27 -20.53 -22.97 -36.44
CA ALA A 27 -20.00 -21.68 -36.89
C ALA A 27 -21.06 -20.58 -36.79
N TRP A 28 -22.29 -20.86 -37.24
CA TRP A 28 -23.44 -19.95 -37.12
C TRP A 28 -23.76 -19.62 -35.64
N TYR A 29 -23.78 -20.63 -34.79
CA TYR A 29 -23.99 -20.44 -33.36
C TYR A 29 -22.96 -19.49 -32.76
N LEU A 30 -21.67 -19.70 -33.04
CA LEU A 30 -20.58 -18.86 -32.54
C LEU A 30 -20.61 -17.45 -33.12
N GLN A 31 -20.98 -17.29 -34.40
CA GLN A 31 -20.99 -15.99 -35.09
C GLN A 31 -22.23 -15.15 -34.84
N VAL A 32 -23.38 -15.75 -34.51
CA VAL A 32 -24.65 -15.02 -34.39
C VAL A 32 -25.12 -14.94 -32.95
N LEU A 33 -25.04 -16.03 -32.18
CA LEU A 33 -25.60 -16.09 -30.82
C LEU A 33 -24.60 -15.75 -29.71
N THR A 34 -23.30 -15.95 -29.95
CA THR A 34 -22.28 -15.69 -28.93
C THR A 34 -21.35 -14.51 -29.27
N THR A 35 -21.62 -13.79 -30.37
CA THR A 35 -20.76 -12.68 -30.81
C THR A 35 -20.72 -11.55 -29.81
N GLU A 36 -21.84 -11.14 -29.23
CA GLU A 36 -21.91 -10.08 -28.23
C GLU A 36 -21.14 -10.46 -26.95
N GLU A 37 -21.36 -11.67 -26.44
CA GLU A 37 -20.66 -12.17 -25.24
C GLU A 37 -19.15 -12.32 -25.46
N LEU A 38 -18.73 -12.74 -26.65
CA LEU A 38 -17.32 -12.87 -27.00
C LEU A 38 -16.68 -11.50 -27.30
N ALA A 39 -17.44 -10.58 -27.89
CA ALA A 39 -16.99 -9.19 -28.09
C ALA A 39 -16.80 -8.47 -26.76
N ASP A 40 -17.73 -8.62 -25.82
CA ASP A 40 -17.60 -8.06 -24.47
C ASP A 40 -16.40 -8.64 -23.71
N LYS A 41 -16.19 -9.96 -23.81
CA LYS A 41 -15.00 -10.60 -23.23
C LYS A 41 -13.68 -10.16 -23.91
N ALA A 42 -13.70 -9.92 -25.21
CA ALA A 42 -12.54 -9.39 -25.94
C ALA A 42 -12.26 -7.93 -25.55
N LEU A 43 -13.30 -7.10 -25.37
CA LEU A 43 -13.18 -5.72 -24.88
C LEU A 43 -12.63 -5.69 -23.45
N LEU A 44 -13.11 -6.55 -22.55
CA LEU A 44 -12.61 -6.65 -21.17
C LEU A 44 -11.13 -7.04 -21.10
N ASN A 45 -10.62 -7.79 -22.07
CA ASN A 45 -9.20 -8.14 -22.16
C ASN A 45 -8.28 -7.02 -22.68
N HIS A 46 -8.87 -5.88 -23.10
CA HIS A 46 -8.14 -4.73 -23.60
C HIS A 46 -8.25 -3.51 -22.68
N VAL A 47 -8.93 -3.64 -21.53
CA VAL A 47 -9.08 -2.56 -20.59
C VAL A 47 -8.18 -2.80 -19.37
N GLU A 48 -7.21 -1.92 -19.18
CA GLU A 48 -6.39 -1.85 -17.97
C GLU A 48 -6.94 -0.78 -17.03
N VAL A 49 -7.13 -1.15 -15.77
CA VAL A 49 -7.59 -0.22 -14.72
C VAL A 49 -6.41 0.20 -13.88
N VAL A 50 -6.05 1.49 -13.95
CA VAL A 50 -5.02 2.10 -13.13
C VAL A 50 -5.69 2.83 -11.97
N ILE A 51 -5.39 2.42 -10.74
CA ILE A 51 -5.87 3.07 -9.52
C ILE A 51 -4.82 4.07 -9.06
N THR A 52 -5.22 5.33 -8.88
CA THR A 52 -4.37 6.39 -8.34
C THR A 52 -4.72 6.62 -6.87
N GLN A 53 -3.73 6.46 -6.00
CA GLN A 53 -3.93 6.66 -4.56
C GLN A 53 -4.25 8.12 -4.23
N PRO A 54 -5.21 8.38 -3.34
CA PRO A 54 -5.47 9.72 -2.84
C PRO A 54 -4.38 10.16 -1.86
N THR A 55 -4.24 11.46 -1.68
CA THR A 55 -3.40 11.98 -0.59
C THR A 55 -4.16 11.84 0.72
N ARG A 56 -3.53 11.19 1.72
CA ARG A 56 -4.11 11.02 3.05
C ARG A 56 -4.28 12.37 3.75
N GLY A 57 -5.40 12.60 4.44
CA GLY A 57 -5.64 13.80 5.22
C GLY A 57 -4.60 14.01 6.31
N ARG A 58 -4.35 15.25 6.69
CA ARG A 58 -3.42 15.62 7.77
C ARG A 58 -4.10 15.48 9.12
N ILE A 59 -3.30 15.31 10.17
CA ILE A 59 -3.76 15.42 11.57
C ILE A 59 -3.09 16.66 12.15
N LEU A 60 -3.89 17.55 12.69
CA LEU A 60 -3.51 18.86 13.17
C LEU A 60 -3.94 19.00 14.64
N ASP A 61 -3.17 19.74 15.40
CA ASP A 61 -3.57 20.16 16.75
C ASP A 61 -4.64 21.27 16.70
N ARG A 62 -5.08 21.75 17.85
CA ARG A 62 -6.08 22.80 17.96
C ARG A 62 -5.64 24.16 17.38
N HIS A 63 -4.34 24.38 17.20
CA HIS A 63 -3.74 25.59 16.64
C HIS A 63 -3.30 25.45 15.20
N GLY A 64 -3.51 24.28 14.57
CA GLY A 64 -3.08 23.98 13.21
C GLY A 64 -1.64 23.49 13.11
N VAL A 65 -1.00 23.16 14.25
CA VAL A 65 0.32 22.51 14.24
C VAL A 65 0.20 21.11 13.66
N VAL A 66 1.05 20.79 12.70
CA VAL A 66 1.01 19.50 12.00
C VAL A 66 1.56 18.39 12.91
N LEU A 67 0.70 17.40 13.21
CA LEU A 67 1.03 16.21 13.98
C LEU A 67 1.30 14.99 13.07
N ALA A 68 0.59 14.89 11.94
CA ALA A 68 0.85 13.89 10.93
C ALA A 68 0.62 14.48 9.51
N ASP A 69 1.55 14.24 8.60
CA ASP A 69 1.53 14.74 7.22
C ASP A 69 2.01 13.68 6.24
N ASN A 70 2.02 14.02 4.98
CA ASN A 70 2.51 13.17 3.90
C ASN A 70 3.66 13.87 3.18
N VAL A 71 4.74 13.16 2.98
CA VAL A 71 5.88 13.66 2.20
C VAL A 71 6.12 12.78 0.99
N ARG A 72 6.51 13.41 -0.10
CA ARG A 72 6.95 12.69 -1.29
C ARG A 72 8.33 12.08 -1.00
N ASN A 73 8.42 10.77 -1.08
CA ASN A 73 9.60 10.01 -0.74
C ASN A 73 10.06 9.15 -1.92
N GLY A 74 11.32 9.27 -2.32
CA GLY A 74 11.92 8.43 -3.33
C GLY A 74 12.19 7.04 -2.75
N VAL A 75 11.65 6.01 -3.39
CA VAL A 75 11.90 4.62 -3.02
C VAL A 75 12.43 3.83 -4.19
N VAL A 76 13.28 2.84 -3.88
CA VAL A 76 13.74 1.85 -4.85
C VAL A 76 13.13 0.51 -4.49
N THR A 77 12.47 -0.09 -5.47
CA THR A 77 11.91 -1.42 -5.37
C THR A 77 12.70 -2.40 -6.23
N VAL A 78 12.75 -3.64 -5.78
CA VAL A 78 13.42 -4.74 -6.47
C VAL A 78 12.44 -5.89 -6.66
N ASP A 79 12.22 -6.24 -7.93
CA ASP A 79 11.44 -7.40 -8.34
C ASP A 79 12.42 -8.53 -8.74
N GLN A 80 12.56 -9.50 -7.85
CA GLN A 80 13.47 -10.62 -8.05
C GLN A 80 13.04 -11.56 -9.20
N SER A 81 11.78 -11.54 -9.60
CA SER A 81 11.27 -12.37 -10.71
C SER A 81 11.80 -11.93 -12.07
N ARG A 82 12.28 -10.69 -12.18
CA ARG A 82 12.84 -10.11 -13.42
C ARG A 82 14.34 -10.34 -13.58
N TYR A 83 14.99 -11.03 -12.64
CA TYR A 83 16.40 -11.37 -12.78
C TYR A 83 16.60 -12.60 -13.67
N ALA A 84 17.59 -12.54 -14.57
CA ALA A 84 18.11 -13.76 -15.15
C ALA A 84 18.91 -14.57 -14.10
N PRO A 85 18.98 -15.90 -14.22
CA PRO A 85 19.75 -16.74 -13.31
C PRO A 85 21.18 -16.20 -13.12
N GLY A 86 21.59 -15.98 -11.87
CA GLY A 86 22.94 -15.48 -11.52
C GLY A 86 23.13 -13.96 -11.59
N GLN A 87 22.15 -13.15 -11.97
CA GLN A 87 22.27 -11.70 -12.06
C GLN A 87 22.07 -10.96 -10.72
N LYS A 88 21.48 -11.60 -9.71
CA LYS A 88 21.16 -10.97 -8.42
C LYS A 88 22.34 -10.24 -7.80
N GLU A 89 23.48 -10.91 -7.65
CA GLU A 89 24.68 -10.34 -7.02
C GLU A 89 25.21 -9.12 -7.79
N SER A 90 25.23 -9.22 -9.13
CA SER A 90 25.67 -8.10 -9.98
C SER A 90 24.75 -6.89 -9.88
N VAL A 91 23.41 -7.11 -9.84
CA VAL A 91 22.43 -6.03 -9.72
C VAL A 91 22.51 -5.37 -8.36
N LEU A 92 22.55 -6.16 -7.28
CA LEU A 92 22.65 -5.62 -5.92
C LEU A 92 24.00 -4.93 -5.67
N GLY A 93 25.10 -5.42 -6.26
CA GLY A 93 26.40 -4.78 -6.21
C GLY A 93 26.37 -3.39 -6.87
N LYS A 94 25.86 -3.29 -8.09
CA LYS A 94 25.71 -2.00 -8.78
C LYS A 94 24.78 -1.04 -8.03
N LEU A 95 23.69 -1.55 -7.44
CA LEU A 95 22.78 -0.75 -6.65
C LEU A 95 23.46 -0.24 -5.36
N SER A 96 24.34 -1.06 -4.75
CA SER A 96 25.15 -0.69 -3.61
C SER A 96 26.08 0.47 -3.94
N ASP A 97 26.79 0.39 -5.08
CA ASP A 97 27.69 1.45 -5.56
C ASP A 97 26.93 2.75 -5.89
N LEU A 98 25.70 2.64 -6.40
CA LEU A 98 24.86 3.79 -6.75
C LEU A 98 24.34 4.54 -5.52
N LEU A 99 23.96 3.81 -4.47
CA LEU A 99 23.27 4.34 -3.30
C LEU A 99 24.13 4.47 -2.06
N ASP A 100 25.36 3.97 -2.10
CA ASP A 100 26.27 3.88 -0.94
C ASP A 100 25.63 3.12 0.26
N ILE A 101 24.88 2.06 -0.07
CA ILE A 101 24.19 1.19 0.90
C ILE A 101 24.78 -0.24 0.77
N PRO A 102 25.22 -0.87 1.86
CA PRO A 102 25.78 -2.21 1.81
C PRO A 102 24.81 -3.25 1.21
N VAL A 103 25.31 -4.17 0.38
CA VAL A 103 24.53 -5.25 -0.24
C VAL A 103 23.77 -6.07 0.82
N SER A 104 24.39 -6.32 1.98
CA SER A 104 23.76 -7.04 3.09
C SER A 104 22.47 -6.40 3.59
N THR A 105 22.38 -5.06 3.52
CA THR A 105 21.15 -4.33 3.86
C THR A 105 20.03 -4.63 2.87
N PHE A 106 20.35 -4.68 1.58
CA PHE A 106 19.37 -5.04 0.55
C PHE A 106 18.91 -6.50 0.70
N GLU A 107 19.85 -7.40 0.96
CA GLU A 107 19.54 -8.81 1.18
C GLU A 107 18.63 -9.03 2.38
N ALA A 108 18.89 -8.36 3.50
CA ALA A 108 18.03 -8.41 4.67
C ALA A 108 16.59 -7.93 4.36
N ARG A 109 16.46 -6.82 3.62
CA ARG A 109 15.14 -6.28 3.19
C ARG A 109 14.44 -7.18 2.18
N LEU A 110 15.18 -7.86 1.31
CA LEU A 110 14.62 -8.83 0.35
C LEU A 110 14.17 -10.12 1.01
N GLN A 111 14.74 -10.49 2.16
CA GLN A 111 14.35 -11.66 2.95
C GLN A 111 13.15 -11.41 3.86
N ASP A 112 12.67 -10.17 3.97
CA ASP A 112 11.48 -9.85 4.78
C ASP A 112 10.28 -10.70 4.33
N LEU A 113 9.79 -11.54 5.28
CA LEU A 113 8.72 -12.51 5.06
C LEU A 113 7.32 -11.88 5.07
N GLN A 114 7.19 -10.60 5.43
CA GLN A 114 5.89 -9.91 5.51
C GLN A 114 5.30 -9.53 4.15
N SER A 115 6.09 -9.63 3.09
CA SER A 115 5.64 -9.33 1.73
C SER A 115 5.52 -10.61 0.89
N HIS A 116 4.57 -10.61 -0.06
CA HIS A 116 4.41 -11.73 -1.00
C HIS A 116 5.74 -12.04 -1.70
N PRO A 117 6.16 -13.32 -1.82
CA PRO A 117 7.48 -13.69 -2.35
C PRO A 117 7.77 -13.17 -3.75
N LEU A 118 6.74 -13.01 -4.60
CA LEU A 118 6.84 -12.55 -5.99
C LEU A 118 6.57 -11.05 -6.17
N ALA A 119 6.26 -10.31 -5.09
CA ALA A 119 6.04 -8.88 -5.18
C ALA A 119 7.38 -8.12 -5.18
N ALA A 120 7.42 -6.99 -5.89
CA ALA A 120 8.54 -6.06 -5.81
C ALA A 120 8.69 -5.53 -4.37
N LYS A 121 9.88 -5.68 -3.80
CA LYS A 121 10.18 -5.29 -2.42
C LYS A 121 10.91 -3.96 -2.37
N VAL A 122 10.56 -3.12 -1.39
CA VAL A 122 11.25 -1.85 -1.16
C VAL A 122 12.61 -2.13 -0.50
N VAL A 123 13.69 -1.76 -1.20
CA VAL A 123 15.06 -1.99 -0.73
C VAL A 123 15.75 -0.71 -0.27
N ALA A 124 15.32 0.46 -0.75
CA ALA A 124 15.82 1.75 -0.29
C ALA A 124 14.69 2.77 -0.21
N THR A 125 14.79 3.71 0.74
CA THR A 125 13.84 4.80 0.97
C THR A 125 14.61 6.08 1.31
N GLY A 126 13.96 7.24 1.18
CA GLY A 126 14.58 8.52 1.51
C GLY A 126 15.52 9.04 0.42
N LEU A 127 15.37 8.56 -0.81
CA LEU A 127 16.19 9.07 -1.90
C LEU A 127 15.72 10.45 -2.31
N ASP A 128 16.70 11.32 -2.52
CA ASP A 128 16.53 12.61 -3.16
C ASP A 128 16.38 12.49 -4.68
N GLU A 129 16.16 13.59 -5.36
CA GLU A 129 15.97 13.64 -6.81
C GLU A 129 17.20 13.11 -7.56
N TYR A 130 18.39 13.40 -7.06
CA TYR A 130 19.65 12.93 -7.66
C TYR A 130 19.81 11.40 -7.53
N GLY A 131 19.55 10.85 -6.36
CA GLY A 131 19.57 9.40 -6.13
C GLY A 131 18.55 8.66 -6.98
N MET A 132 17.34 9.21 -7.12
CA MET A 132 16.28 8.68 -7.97
C MET A 132 16.71 8.66 -9.44
N LEU A 133 17.30 9.74 -9.94
CA LEU A 133 17.79 9.85 -11.31
C LEU A 133 18.87 8.81 -11.59
N ARG A 134 19.89 8.70 -10.73
CA ARG A 134 20.99 7.72 -10.88
C ARG A 134 20.50 6.28 -11.00
N VAL A 135 19.54 5.89 -10.15
CA VAL A 135 18.97 4.54 -10.20
C VAL A 135 18.17 4.33 -11.47
N SER A 136 17.40 5.33 -11.89
CA SER A 136 16.59 5.26 -13.10
C SER A 136 17.44 5.15 -14.36
N GLU A 137 18.52 5.95 -14.47
CA GLU A 137 19.47 5.93 -15.60
C GLU A 137 20.24 4.61 -15.68
N ALA A 138 20.56 4.00 -14.54
CA ALA A 138 21.27 2.72 -14.51
C ALA A 138 20.50 1.55 -15.13
N SER A 139 19.18 1.69 -15.30
CA SER A 139 18.30 0.74 -15.97
C SER A 139 18.55 -0.72 -15.56
N LEU A 140 18.73 -0.96 -14.26
CA LEU A 140 19.04 -2.28 -13.72
C LEU A 140 17.85 -3.22 -13.84
N PRO A 141 18.01 -4.48 -14.29
CA PRO A 141 16.91 -5.44 -14.38
C PRO A 141 16.20 -5.62 -13.05
N GLY A 142 14.86 -5.52 -13.05
CA GLY A 142 14.04 -5.69 -11.86
C GLY A 142 14.16 -4.59 -10.80
N VAL A 143 14.91 -3.53 -11.05
CA VAL A 143 15.04 -2.37 -10.15
C VAL A 143 14.20 -1.22 -10.70
N GLU A 144 13.36 -0.65 -9.86
CA GLU A 144 12.52 0.49 -10.20
C GLU A 144 12.64 1.58 -9.13
N ALA A 145 12.93 2.80 -9.56
CA ALA A 145 12.90 3.98 -8.73
C ALA A 145 11.58 4.70 -8.91
N LYS A 146 10.82 4.90 -7.84
CA LYS A 146 9.52 5.57 -7.88
C LYS A 146 9.30 6.49 -6.71
N TRP A 147 8.50 7.53 -6.94
CA TRP A 147 8.04 8.42 -5.90
C TRP A 147 6.78 7.85 -5.25
N VAL A 148 6.78 7.79 -3.93
CA VAL A 148 5.61 7.39 -3.13
C VAL A 148 5.31 8.46 -2.10
N MET A 149 4.03 8.59 -1.72
CA MET A 149 3.65 9.40 -0.57
C MET A 149 3.87 8.58 0.69
N SER A 150 4.70 9.07 1.59
CA SER A 150 4.99 8.43 2.87
C SER A 150 4.40 9.26 4.01
N ARG A 151 3.75 8.59 4.96
CA ARG A 151 3.25 9.22 6.18
C ARG A 151 4.41 9.61 7.07
N VAL A 152 4.40 10.84 7.58
CA VAL A 152 5.40 11.35 8.52
C VAL A 152 4.72 11.99 9.72
N TYR A 153 5.41 11.90 10.86
CA TYR A 153 4.99 12.47 12.13
C TYR A 153 6.08 13.47 12.58
N PRO A 154 5.94 14.77 12.22
CA PRO A 154 6.99 15.76 12.46
C PRO A 154 7.34 15.92 13.94
N GLN A 155 6.36 15.73 14.83
CA GLN A 155 6.52 15.83 16.27
C GLN A 155 7.13 14.55 16.91
N ARG A 156 7.45 13.54 16.07
CA ARG A 156 8.09 12.28 16.47
C ARG A 156 7.30 11.54 17.57
N GLU A 157 7.81 11.54 18.81
CA GLU A 157 7.22 10.82 19.93
C GLU A 157 6.01 11.51 20.56
N ILE A 158 5.87 12.84 20.34
CA ILE A 158 4.83 13.64 20.97
C ILE A 158 3.45 13.23 20.48
N GLY A 159 2.58 12.86 21.39
CA GLY A 159 1.21 12.43 21.09
C GLY A 159 1.13 11.06 20.38
N SER A 160 2.21 10.29 20.31
CA SER A 160 2.28 9.04 19.53
C SER A 160 1.16 8.05 19.86
N HIS A 161 0.78 7.91 21.12
CA HIS A 161 -0.31 7.03 21.54
C HIS A 161 -1.71 7.55 21.14
N VAL A 162 -1.88 8.86 21.04
CA VAL A 162 -3.13 9.49 20.60
C VAL A 162 -3.23 9.44 19.09
N ILE A 163 -2.19 9.88 18.39
CA ILE A 163 -2.15 9.95 16.93
C ILE A 163 -2.16 8.55 16.34
N GLY A 164 -1.37 7.64 16.89
CA GLY A 164 -1.17 6.31 16.35
C GLY A 164 -0.14 6.29 15.21
N TYR A 165 -0.24 5.27 14.37
CA TYR A 165 0.64 5.10 13.22
C TYR A 165 -0.05 4.32 12.09
N VAL A 166 0.50 4.40 10.89
CA VAL A 166 0.07 3.62 9.74
C VAL A 166 0.99 2.42 9.52
N GLY A 167 0.44 1.30 9.09
CA GLY A 167 1.18 0.07 8.82
C GLY A 167 0.56 -0.75 7.69
N ALA A 168 1.25 -1.81 7.25
CA ALA A 168 0.73 -2.73 6.24
C ALA A 168 -0.59 -3.37 6.71
N MET A 169 -1.48 -3.68 5.77
CA MET A 169 -2.72 -4.40 6.08
C MET A 169 -2.41 -5.78 6.66
N SER A 170 -3.16 -6.19 7.69
CA SER A 170 -3.14 -7.58 8.16
C SER A 170 -3.99 -8.46 7.23
N GLU A 171 -3.77 -9.77 7.24
CA GLU A 171 -4.56 -10.73 6.45
C GLU A 171 -6.08 -10.56 6.70
N SER A 172 -6.47 -10.37 7.95
CA SER A 172 -7.88 -10.15 8.34
C SER A 172 -8.47 -8.83 7.83
N GLN A 173 -7.64 -7.83 7.54
CA GLN A 173 -8.06 -6.54 6.99
C GLN A 173 -8.10 -6.56 5.47
N THR A 174 -7.24 -7.35 4.83
CA THR A 174 -7.00 -7.31 3.38
C THR A 174 -8.27 -7.51 2.58
N SER A 175 -9.01 -8.60 2.78
CA SER A 175 -10.22 -8.90 1.99
C SER A 175 -11.25 -7.75 2.06
N ARG A 176 -11.52 -7.26 3.28
CA ARG A 176 -12.49 -6.19 3.52
C ARG A 176 -12.08 -4.84 2.93
N LEU A 177 -10.77 -4.53 2.94
CA LEU A 177 -10.27 -3.24 2.44
C LEU A 177 -10.09 -3.25 0.92
N LEU A 178 -9.74 -4.39 0.32
CA LEU A 178 -9.73 -4.54 -1.14
C LEU A 178 -11.12 -4.32 -1.74
N GLU A 179 -12.17 -4.82 -1.11
CA GLU A 179 -13.56 -4.55 -1.52
C GLU A 179 -13.93 -3.06 -1.46
N LYS A 180 -13.26 -2.29 -0.60
CA LYS A 180 -13.42 -0.83 -0.49
C LYS A 180 -12.51 -0.03 -1.43
N GLY A 181 -11.76 -0.70 -2.31
CA GLY A 181 -10.88 -0.07 -3.30
C GLY A 181 -9.46 0.25 -2.81
N TYR A 182 -9.05 -0.24 -1.64
CA TYR A 182 -7.65 -0.15 -1.20
C TYR A 182 -6.75 -1.05 -2.04
N LEU A 183 -5.52 -0.62 -2.27
CA LEU A 183 -4.52 -1.46 -2.93
C LEU A 183 -3.79 -2.36 -1.90
N PRO A 184 -3.35 -3.55 -2.29
CA PRO A 184 -2.64 -4.47 -1.38
C PRO A 184 -1.38 -3.88 -0.75
N SER A 185 -0.76 -2.90 -1.41
CA SER A 185 0.46 -2.23 -0.96
C SER A 185 0.20 -1.02 -0.07
N GLU A 186 -1.06 -0.64 0.17
CA GLU A 186 -1.39 0.52 0.97
C GLU A 186 -1.14 0.29 2.46
N ARG A 187 -0.81 1.39 3.13
CA ARG A 187 -0.69 1.44 4.59
C ARG A 187 -1.96 2.02 5.18
N VAL A 188 -2.43 1.39 6.24
CA VAL A 188 -3.67 1.76 6.95
C VAL A 188 -3.39 2.08 8.40
N GLY A 189 -4.25 2.87 9.04
CA GLY A 189 -4.14 3.18 10.45
C GLY A 189 -4.19 1.93 11.34
N LYS A 190 -3.24 1.80 12.26
CA LYS A 190 -3.09 0.65 13.15
C LYS A 190 -3.52 0.93 14.57
N SER A 191 -3.48 2.17 14.99
CA SER A 191 -3.87 2.61 16.34
C SER A 191 -4.26 4.09 16.35
N GLY A 192 -4.84 4.54 17.45
CA GLY A 192 -5.15 5.95 17.70
C GLY A 192 -6.08 6.57 16.66
N ILE A 193 -5.90 7.86 16.45
CA ILE A 193 -6.66 8.67 15.48
C ILE A 193 -6.49 8.14 14.05
N GLU A 194 -5.29 7.70 13.69
CA GLU A 194 -5.03 7.09 12.37
C GLU A 194 -5.95 5.91 12.08
N GLN A 195 -6.25 5.08 13.08
CA GLN A 195 -7.14 3.92 12.94
C GLN A 195 -8.62 4.29 13.02
N ILE A 196 -8.98 5.15 13.98
CA ILE A 196 -10.39 5.50 14.23
C ILE A 196 -10.97 6.27 13.05
N PHE A 197 -10.19 7.21 12.49
CA PHE A 197 -10.58 8.05 11.37
C PHE A 197 -10.00 7.59 10.03
N GLU A 198 -9.70 6.29 9.90
CA GLU A 198 -9.14 5.72 8.67
C GLU A 198 -9.96 6.08 7.44
N SER A 199 -11.30 5.98 7.51
CA SER A 199 -12.18 6.26 6.39
C SER A 199 -12.16 7.73 5.95
N ASP A 200 -12.01 8.64 6.90
CA ASP A 200 -11.98 10.08 6.63
C ASP A 200 -10.60 10.51 6.12
N LEU A 201 -9.55 9.98 6.76
CA LEU A 201 -8.17 10.28 6.42
C LEU A 201 -7.73 9.68 5.07
N HIS A 202 -8.24 8.51 4.68
CA HIS A 202 -7.79 7.81 3.48
C HIS A 202 -8.17 8.54 2.19
N GLY A 203 -9.37 9.09 2.12
CA GLY A 203 -9.93 9.70 0.90
C GLY A 203 -10.48 8.67 -0.10
N GLU A 204 -10.77 9.11 -1.32
CA GLU A 204 -11.31 8.26 -2.38
C GLU A 204 -10.27 8.06 -3.49
N PRO A 205 -9.96 6.81 -3.90
CA PRO A 205 -8.98 6.55 -4.95
C PRO A 205 -9.49 7.03 -6.30
N GLY A 206 -8.57 7.54 -7.12
CA GLY A 206 -8.82 7.80 -8.52
C GLY A 206 -8.80 6.52 -9.34
N ARG A 207 -9.53 6.51 -10.45
CA ARG A 207 -9.61 5.37 -11.37
C ARG A 207 -9.46 5.85 -12.80
N THR A 208 -8.53 5.26 -13.53
CA THR A 208 -8.35 5.50 -14.96
C THR A 208 -8.48 4.17 -15.68
N GLU A 209 -9.42 4.09 -16.61
CA GLU A 209 -9.61 2.94 -17.48
C GLU A 209 -8.93 3.23 -18.81
N LEU A 210 -7.96 2.40 -19.14
CA LEU A 210 -7.12 2.52 -20.33
C LEU A 210 -7.45 1.39 -21.29
N GLU A 211 -7.66 1.73 -22.55
CA GLU A 211 -7.65 0.72 -23.61
C GLU A 211 -6.20 0.45 -24.01
N VAL A 212 -5.77 -0.82 -23.90
CA VAL A 212 -4.41 -1.25 -24.21
C VAL A 212 -4.43 -2.25 -25.36
N ASP A 213 -3.38 -2.25 -26.19
CA ASP A 213 -3.20 -3.27 -27.23
C ASP A 213 -2.65 -4.58 -26.63
N SER A 214 -2.52 -5.61 -27.46
CA SER A 214 -1.99 -6.91 -27.05
C SER A 214 -0.53 -6.87 -26.56
N THR A 215 0.15 -5.74 -26.70
CA THR A 215 1.52 -5.49 -26.21
C THR A 215 1.55 -4.64 -24.95
N GLY A 216 0.37 -4.26 -24.41
CA GLY A 216 0.24 -3.40 -23.21
C GLY A 216 0.45 -1.91 -23.48
N ARG A 217 0.45 -1.47 -24.76
CA ARG A 217 0.55 -0.03 -25.08
C ARG A 217 -0.82 0.61 -24.98
N VAL A 218 -0.87 1.75 -24.30
CA VAL A 218 -2.11 2.54 -24.16
C VAL A 218 -2.53 3.09 -25.53
N HIS A 219 -3.75 2.76 -25.94
CA HIS A 219 -4.38 3.24 -27.16
C HIS A 219 -5.21 4.51 -26.87
N GLN A 220 -6.06 4.47 -25.85
CA GLN A 220 -6.83 5.62 -25.40
C GLN A 220 -7.24 5.51 -23.92
N ILE A 221 -7.64 6.65 -23.36
CA ILE A 221 -8.26 6.71 -22.02
C ILE A 221 -9.77 6.63 -22.22
N LEU A 222 -10.40 5.58 -21.65
CA LEU A 222 -11.84 5.39 -21.74
C LEU A 222 -12.58 6.23 -20.69
N THR A 223 -12.12 6.16 -19.45
CA THR A 223 -12.72 6.86 -18.32
C THR A 223 -11.64 7.30 -17.36
N GLN A 224 -11.78 8.49 -16.79
CA GLN A 224 -10.86 8.99 -15.76
C GLN A 224 -11.63 9.68 -14.65
N THR A 225 -11.44 9.18 -13.42
CA THR A 225 -11.91 9.81 -12.19
C THR A 225 -10.70 10.22 -11.36
N ALA A 226 -10.59 11.50 -11.05
CA ALA A 226 -9.49 12.00 -10.23
C ALA A 226 -9.61 11.52 -8.77
N PRO A 227 -8.50 11.25 -8.06
CA PRO A 227 -8.53 10.92 -6.65
C PRO A 227 -9.01 12.12 -5.82
N LYS A 228 -9.79 11.85 -4.76
CA LYS A 228 -10.19 12.86 -3.78
C LYS A 228 -9.35 12.71 -2.52
N PRO A 229 -8.61 13.73 -2.09
CA PRO A 229 -7.81 13.66 -0.87
C PRO A 229 -8.68 13.39 0.35
N GLY A 230 -8.10 12.76 1.36
CA GLY A 230 -8.73 12.58 2.64
C GLY A 230 -8.94 13.91 3.38
N ALA A 231 -9.87 13.90 4.33
CA ALA A 231 -10.16 15.06 5.15
C ALA A 231 -9.06 15.30 6.20
N ASP A 232 -8.72 16.54 6.43
CA ASP A 232 -7.86 16.94 7.56
C ASP A 232 -8.62 16.81 8.87
N ILE A 233 -7.99 16.26 9.91
CA ILE A 233 -8.54 16.09 11.24
C ILE A 233 -7.90 17.10 12.18
N HIS A 234 -8.72 17.95 12.80
CA HIS A 234 -8.30 18.88 13.84
C HIS A 234 -8.63 18.29 15.21
N LEU A 235 -7.60 18.10 16.02
CA LEU A 235 -7.74 17.61 17.40
C LEU A 235 -7.95 18.76 18.38
N THR A 236 -8.49 18.45 19.55
CA THR A 236 -8.52 19.37 20.70
C THR A 236 -7.17 19.43 21.42
N ILE A 237 -6.26 18.51 21.10
CA ILE A 237 -4.90 18.46 21.67
C ILE A 237 -4.13 19.73 21.32
N ASP A 238 -3.39 20.23 22.29
CA ASP A 238 -2.43 21.31 22.19
C ASP A 238 -1.02 20.68 22.19
N ALA A 239 -0.29 20.83 21.11
CA ALA A 239 1.00 20.14 20.91
C ALA A 239 2.05 20.52 21.96
N ASP A 240 2.08 21.79 22.37
CA ASP A 240 3.03 22.28 23.37
C ASP A 240 2.68 21.73 24.74
N LEU A 241 1.39 21.72 25.10
CA LEU A 241 0.92 21.16 26.35
C LEU A 241 1.11 19.65 26.42
N GLN A 242 0.91 18.95 25.30
CA GLN A 242 1.19 17.52 25.15
C GLN A 242 2.66 17.23 25.41
N ALA A 243 3.57 17.98 24.78
CA ALA A 243 5.01 17.83 24.96
C ALA A 243 5.43 18.08 26.42
N ALA A 244 4.88 19.12 27.06
CA ALA A 244 5.11 19.41 28.45
C ALA A 244 4.61 18.29 29.38
N ALA A 245 3.38 17.79 29.15
CA ALA A 245 2.78 16.72 29.93
C ALA A 245 3.62 15.43 29.86
N GLU A 246 4.06 15.02 28.65
CA GLU A 246 4.93 13.83 28.45
C GLU A 246 6.29 14.01 29.13
N SER A 247 6.89 15.20 29.03
CA SER A 247 8.16 15.52 29.69
C SER A 247 8.07 15.42 31.18
N TYR A 248 7.04 16.05 31.79
CA TYR A 248 6.84 16.01 33.24
C TYR A 248 6.44 14.64 33.76
N LEU A 249 5.61 13.89 33.01
CA LEU A 249 5.30 12.50 33.33
C LEU A 249 6.56 11.64 33.39
N ARG A 250 7.44 11.73 32.38
CA ARG A 250 8.71 11.03 32.36
C ARG A 250 9.61 11.40 33.53
N GLN A 251 9.71 12.70 33.85
CA GLN A 251 10.49 13.18 34.99
C GLN A 251 9.92 12.66 36.31
N GLY A 252 8.60 12.67 36.47
CA GLY A 252 7.90 12.15 37.67
C GLY A 252 8.18 10.64 37.86
N LEU A 253 8.13 9.85 36.77
CA LEU A 253 8.45 8.42 36.83
C LEU A 253 9.92 8.16 37.21
N ILE A 254 10.86 8.97 36.69
CA ILE A 254 12.27 8.87 37.05
C ILE A 254 12.48 9.23 38.55
N ALA A 255 11.77 10.24 39.04
CA ALA A 255 11.83 10.62 40.45
C ALA A 255 11.23 9.53 41.35
N ALA A 256 10.07 8.97 40.98
CA ALA A 256 9.42 7.88 41.70
C ALA A 256 10.34 6.65 41.86
N ARG A 257 11.09 6.28 40.82
CA ARG A 257 12.05 5.16 40.87
C ARG A 257 13.19 5.37 41.87
N LYS A 258 13.43 6.59 42.31
CA LYS A 258 14.44 6.94 43.33
C LYS A 258 13.84 7.05 44.74
N THR A 259 12.52 6.92 44.87
CA THR A 259 11.80 7.00 46.14
C THR A 259 11.57 5.61 46.68
N VAL A 260 11.86 5.43 47.97
CA VAL A 260 11.57 4.20 48.71
C VAL A 260 10.14 4.22 49.20
N SER A 261 9.41 3.13 49.08
CA SER A 261 8.08 2.97 49.66
C SER A 261 8.17 2.81 51.19
N ASP A 262 7.44 3.62 51.92
CA ASP A 262 7.41 3.56 53.37
C ASP A 262 6.85 2.21 53.89
N ASP A 263 5.93 1.59 53.13
CA ASP A 263 5.31 0.32 53.51
C ASP A 263 6.15 -0.91 53.23
N SER A 264 6.89 -0.92 52.11
CA SER A 264 7.64 -2.10 51.65
C SER A 264 9.15 -2.02 51.83
N GLY A 265 9.69 -0.82 52.00
CA GLY A 265 11.15 -0.57 52.04
C GLY A 265 11.86 -0.75 50.68
N PHE A 266 11.12 -0.97 49.61
CA PHE A 266 11.68 -1.10 48.26
C PHE A 266 11.41 0.14 47.43
N PHE A 267 12.23 0.36 46.38
CA PHE A 267 12.00 1.43 45.42
C PHE A 267 10.73 1.16 44.59
N PHE A 268 9.99 2.23 44.27
CA PHE A 268 8.86 2.10 43.36
C PHE A 268 9.33 1.66 41.96
N PRO A 269 8.73 0.65 41.35
CA PRO A 269 9.11 0.19 40.01
C PRO A 269 8.78 1.24 38.94
N ALA A 270 7.71 2.01 39.06
CA ALA A 270 7.26 3.12 38.23
C ALA A 270 7.57 2.90 36.72
N ILE A 271 7.17 1.72 36.20
CA ILE A 271 7.50 1.25 34.83
C ILE A 271 6.75 2.02 33.76
N GLY A 272 5.60 2.62 34.09
CA GLY A 272 4.77 3.39 33.18
C GLY A 272 3.84 4.32 33.92
N GLY A 273 3.18 5.21 33.19
CA GLY A 273 2.21 6.14 33.71
C GLY A 273 1.45 6.84 32.58
N ALA A 274 0.36 7.51 32.96
CA ALA A 274 -0.42 8.35 32.07
C ALA A 274 -0.86 9.62 32.79
N ALA A 275 -1.09 10.69 32.02
CA ALA A 275 -1.64 11.94 32.48
C ALA A 275 -2.60 12.50 31.42
N VAL A 276 -3.74 13.01 31.84
CA VAL A 276 -4.74 13.66 30.98
C VAL A 276 -5.00 15.07 31.48
N VAL A 277 -4.98 16.03 30.55
CA VAL A 277 -5.33 17.43 30.83
C VAL A 277 -6.59 17.75 30.05
N MET A 278 -7.62 18.22 30.77
CA MET A 278 -8.92 18.51 30.18
C MET A 278 -9.34 19.95 30.54
N ASP A 279 -9.94 20.66 29.60
CA ASP A 279 -10.61 21.93 29.81
C ASP A 279 -12.00 21.69 30.38
N LEU A 280 -12.22 22.05 31.65
CA LEU A 280 -13.48 21.82 32.35
C LEU A 280 -14.64 22.68 31.84
N ARG A 281 -14.37 23.68 31.00
CA ARG A 281 -15.40 24.57 30.46
C ARG A 281 -16.18 23.94 29.32
N ASN A 282 -15.54 23.10 28.54
CA ASN A 282 -16.11 22.51 27.32
C ASN A 282 -15.86 21.00 27.17
N GLY A 283 -15.03 20.41 28.04
CA GLY A 283 -14.71 18.99 28.02
C GLY A 283 -13.59 18.61 27.02
N ASP A 284 -12.92 19.57 26.38
CA ASP A 284 -11.82 19.30 25.46
C ASP A 284 -10.65 18.61 26.15
N VAL A 285 -10.14 17.54 25.59
CA VAL A 285 -8.88 16.95 26.01
C VAL A 285 -7.74 17.71 25.34
N LEU A 286 -6.95 18.42 26.17
CA LEU A 286 -5.86 19.26 25.70
C LEU A 286 -4.53 18.53 25.63
N ALA A 287 -4.31 17.52 26.49
CA ALA A 287 -3.17 16.62 26.43
C ALA A 287 -3.53 15.25 26.99
N MET A 288 -2.95 14.21 26.42
CA MET A 288 -3.09 12.82 26.86
C MET A 288 -1.72 12.13 26.75
N ALA A 289 -0.94 12.25 27.80
CA ALA A 289 0.41 11.71 27.87
C ALA A 289 0.41 10.26 28.35
N SER A 290 1.25 9.43 27.74
CA SER A 290 1.50 8.05 28.14
C SER A 290 2.98 7.74 28.08
N HIS A 291 3.48 6.95 29.03
CA HIS A 291 4.87 6.49 29.05
C HIS A 291 4.95 4.99 29.38
N PRO A 292 5.80 4.21 28.69
CA PRO A 292 6.79 4.59 27.67
C PRO A 292 6.14 5.06 26.37
N THR A 293 6.83 5.94 25.64
CA THR A 293 6.42 6.43 24.33
C THR A 293 7.20 5.73 23.21
N TYR A 294 6.83 5.94 21.96
CA TYR A 294 7.51 5.42 20.79
C TYR A 294 7.51 6.47 19.67
N ASN A 295 8.41 6.32 18.70
CA ASN A 295 8.42 7.16 17.51
C ASN A 295 7.62 6.47 16.38
N PRO A 296 6.51 7.04 15.91
CA PRO A 296 5.66 6.42 14.88
C PRO A 296 6.29 6.43 13.46
N ASN A 297 7.44 7.07 13.27
CA ASN A 297 8.18 7.08 12.00
C ASN A 297 9.06 5.85 11.76
N TRP A 298 9.06 4.84 12.65
CA TRP A 298 9.92 3.65 12.55
C TRP A 298 9.31 2.58 11.64
#